data_59c945691c04d02d2ac78c2726866391
#
_entry.id   59c945691c04d02d2ac78c2726866391
#
_cell.length_a   1.000
_cell.length_b   1.000
_cell.length_c   1.000
_cell.angle_alpha   90.00
_cell.angle_beta   90.00
_cell.angle_gamma   90.00
#
_symmetry.space_group_name_H-M   'P 1'
#
loop_
_entity.id
_entity.type
_entity.pdbx_description
1 polymer ?
#
loop_
_entity_poly.entity_id
_entity_poly.type
_entity_poly.pdbx_seq_one_letter_code
_entity_poly.pdbx_strand_id
1 'polypeptide(L)'
;MSNNLISTHAKSFSWAGFFLAKHTFENGSSLYDFCRTLDDIADENTSLDSKKKKFNKIKKDFIERNFENPLIKNIYNLIKKFNISEKIILDLFDGIESDIKESIEFKTKRELLVYSYRVAGTVGLMMAKILKVDSKIALRSAVDLGIAMQLTNIARDVVEDSGRNRKYIDHDFIKIKETLGIAELFYKSSFKSIKEIPLINRFAILVARRAVSYTHLTLPTKA
;
A
#
# COMPACT_ATOMS: atom_id res chain seq x y z
N MET A 1 -19.54 16.11 -0.54
CA MET A 1 -19.03 15.68 0.77
C MET A 1 -18.27 14.38 0.51
N SER A 2 -16.94 14.40 0.45
CA SER A 2 -16.15 13.19 0.32
C SER A 2 -16.26 12.43 1.64
N ASN A 3 -16.92 11.26 1.63
CA ASN A 3 -16.84 10.33 2.74
C ASN A 3 -15.37 10.00 2.94
N ASN A 4 -14.85 10.37 4.10
CA ASN A 4 -13.45 10.22 4.43
C ASN A 4 -13.20 8.72 4.72
N LEU A 5 -12.89 7.93 3.68
CA LEU A 5 -12.68 6.48 3.74
C LEU A 5 -11.62 6.08 4.79
N ILE A 6 -10.63 6.97 5.03
CA ILE A 6 -9.62 6.76 6.08
C ILE A 6 -10.28 6.57 7.45
N SER A 7 -11.31 7.36 7.80
CA SER A 7 -11.97 7.28 9.11
C SER A 7 -12.75 5.98 9.29
N THR A 8 -13.18 5.36 8.21
CA THR A 8 -14.05 4.19 8.24
C THR A 8 -13.24 2.88 8.23
N HIS A 9 -12.16 2.81 7.45
CA HIS A 9 -11.46 1.55 7.16
C HIS A 9 -10.04 1.44 7.75
N ALA A 10 -9.41 2.54 8.13
CA ALA A 10 -8.05 2.53 8.65
C ALA A 10 -7.92 3.33 9.96
N LYS A 11 -8.48 2.80 11.05
CA LYS A 11 -8.41 3.47 12.37
C LYS A 11 -6.99 3.89 12.74
N SER A 12 -5.98 3.05 12.48
CA SER A 12 -4.58 3.36 12.76
C SER A 12 -4.04 4.51 11.90
N PHE A 13 -4.45 4.58 10.63
CA PHE A 13 -4.10 5.69 9.73
C PHE A 13 -4.83 6.98 10.09
N SER A 14 -6.09 6.89 10.55
CA SER A 14 -6.85 8.03 11.04
C SER A 14 -6.18 8.66 12.27
N TRP A 15 -5.73 7.85 13.22
CA TRP A 15 -4.98 8.33 14.39
C TRP A 15 -3.65 8.99 14.01
N ALA A 16 -2.89 8.38 13.10
CA ALA A 16 -1.65 8.97 12.60
C ALA A 16 -1.91 10.30 11.87
N GLY A 17 -3.03 10.40 11.16
CA GLY A 17 -3.46 11.61 10.45
C GLY A 17 -3.73 12.81 11.34
N PHE A 18 -4.13 12.59 12.60
CA PHE A 18 -4.38 13.67 13.59
C PHE A 18 -3.13 14.52 13.86
N PHE A 19 -1.94 13.94 13.68
CA PHE A 19 -0.66 14.63 13.90
C PHE A 19 -0.08 15.26 12.63
N LEU A 20 -0.76 15.13 11.49
CA LEU A 20 -0.35 15.77 10.24
C LEU A 20 -0.96 17.16 10.09
N ALA A 21 -0.23 18.07 9.45
CA ALA A 21 -0.81 19.35 9.05
C ALA A 21 -2.00 19.10 8.09
N LYS A 22 -3.07 19.89 8.21
CA LYS A 22 -4.34 19.71 7.48
C LYS A 22 -4.15 19.42 6.00
N HIS A 23 -3.33 20.23 5.32
CA HIS A 23 -3.08 20.04 3.88
C HIS A 23 -2.27 18.79 3.55
N THR A 24 -1.42 18.30 4.46
CA THR A 24 -0.70 17.04 4.30
C THR A 24 -1.66 15.86 4.46
N PHE A 25 -2.55 15.95 5.44
CA PHE A 25 -3.62 14.98 5.65
C PHE A 25 -4.56 14.89 4.43
N GLU A 26 -5.00 16.02 3.88
CA GLU A 26 -5.87 16.08 2.69
C GLU A 26 -5.20 15.42 1.46
N ASN A 27 -3.91 15.69 1.22
CA ASN A 27 -3.17 15.07 0.13
C ASN A 27 -2.96 13.56 0.37
N GLY A 28 -2.65 13.16 1.60
CA GLY A 28 -2.54 11.74 1.98
C GLY A 28 -3.88 11.01 1.84
N SER A 29 -5.00 11.66 2.20
CA SER A 29 -6.35 11.13 2.00
C SER A 29 -6.67 10.93 0.52
N SER A 30 -6.31 11.87 -0.34
CA SER A 30 -6.52 11.73 -1.80
C SER A 30 -5.72 10.57 -2.38
N LEU A 31 -4.49 10.35 -1.91
CA LEU A 31 -3.70 9.18 -2.29
C LEU A 31 -4.36 7.89 -1.79
N TYR A 32 -4.79 7.87 -0.53
CA TYR A 32 -5.47 6.72 0.06
C TYR A 32 -6.75 6.37 -0.70
N ASP A 33 -7.60 7.37 -1.01
CA ASP A 33 -8.84 7.16 -1.76
C ASP A 33 -8.57 6.57 -3.15
N PHE A 34 -7.48 7.00 -3.81
CA PHE A 34 -7.06 6.42 -5.09
C PHE A 34 -6.67 4.94 -4.94
N CYS A 35 -5.77 4.62 -4.01
CA CYS A 35 -5.32 3.24 -3.76
C CYS A 35 -6.50 2.35 -3.36
N ARG A 36 -7.33 2.83 -2.42
CA ARG A 36 -8.48 2.08 -1.91
C ARG A 36 -9.52 1.80 -2.98
N THR A 37 -9.75 2.74 -3.88
CA THR A 37 -10.68 2.53 -5.01
C THR A 37 -10.20 1.38 -5.91
N LEU A 38 -8.89 1.27 -6.15
CA LEU A 38 -8.33 0.17 -6.94
C LEU A 38 -8.42 -1.17 -6.20
N ASP A 39 -8.10 -1.19 -4.90
CA ASP A 39 -8.21 -2.37 -4.04
C ASP A 39 -9.66 -2.87 -3.97
N ASP A 40 -10.62 -1.95 -3.76
CA ASP A 40 -12.05 -2.30 -3.68
C ASP A 40 -12.56 -2.96 -4.97
N ILE A 41 -12.06 -2.55 -6.15
CA ILE A 41 -12.39 -3.21 -7.41
C ILE A 41 -11.85 -4.64 -7.45
N ALA A 42 -10.62 -4.87 -6.96
CA ALA A 42 -10.02 -6.19 -6.92
C ALA A 42 -10.73 -7.12 -5.91
N ASP A 43 -11.25 -6.55 -4.83
CA ASP A 43 -11.89 -7.28 -3.72
C ASP A 43 -13.40 -7.42 -3.85
N GLU A 44 -14.02 -6.69 -4.81
CA GLU A 44 -15.47 -6.71 -5.00
C GLU A 44 -16.00 -8.14 -5.26
N ASN A 45 -17.11 -8.50 -4.64
CA ASN A 45 -17.74 -9.81 -4.87
C ASN A 45 -18.58 -9.80 -6.16
N THR A 46 -17.90 -9.69 -7.31
CA THR A 46 -18.51 -9.69 -8.67
C THR A 46 -17.72 -10.59 -9.61
N SER A 47 -18.23 -10.77 -10.85
CA SER A 47 -17.53 -11.56 -11.86
C SER A 47 -16.15 -10.96 -12.21
N LEU A 48 -15.21 -11.83 -12.57
CA LEU A 48 -13.87 -11.42 -13.01
C LEU A 48 -13.91 -10.43 -14.17
N ASP A 49 -14.81 -10.61 -15.11
CA ASP A 49 -14.99 -9.71 -16.26
C ASP A 49 -15.46 -8.31 -15.82
N SER A 50 -16.37 -8.25 -14.84
CA SER A 50 -16.80 -6.98 -14.26
C SER A 50 -15.64 -6.23 -13.60
N LYS A 51 -14.83 -6.93 -12.78
CA LYS A 51 -13.63 -6.38 -12.16
C LYS A 51 -12.64 -5.85 -13.20
N LYS A 52 -12.31 -6.68 -14.20
CA LYS A 52 -11.41 -6.29 -15.32
C LYS A 52 -11.92 -5.06 -16.06
N LYS A 53 -13.22 -5.01 -16.38
CA LYS A 53 -13.83 -3.87 -17.07
C LYS A 53 -13.72 -2.59 -16.26
N LYS A 54 -14.04 -2.61 -14.95
CA LYS A 54 -13.94 -1.46 -14.06
C LYS A 54 -12.49 -0.99 -13.92
N PHE A 55 -11.58 -1.93 -13.68
CA PHE A 55 -10.15 -1.65 -13.50
C PHE A 55 -9.53 -1.05 -14.76
N ASN A 56 -9.77 -1.69 -15.93
CA ASN A 56 -9.24 -1.23 -17.23
C ASN A 56 -9.78 0.15 -17.59
N LYS A 57 -11.03 0.48 -17.20
CA LYS A 57 -11.58 1.83 -17.39
C LYS A 57 -10.76 2.87 -16.62
N ILE A 58 -10.47 2.63 -15.33
CA ILE A 58 -9.67 3.58 -14.53
C ILE A 58 -8.24 3.67 -15.07
N LYS A 59 -7.62 2.52 -15.41
CA LYS A 59 -6.25 2.48 -15.98
C LYS A 59 -6.20 3.25 -17.30
N LYS A 60 -7.21 3.08 -18.16
CA LYS A 60 -7.36 3.83 -19.43
C LYS A 60 -7.55 5.32 -19.17
N ASP A 61 -8.49 5.70 -18.29
CA ASP A 61 -8.71 7.10 -17.89
C ASP A 61 -7.41 7.76 -17.38
N PHE A 62 -6.59 7.02 -16.65
CA PHE A 62 -5.28 7.50 -16.20
C PHE A 62 -4.32 7.74 -17.36
N ILE A 63 -4.15 6.76 -18.26
CA ILE A 63 -3.23 6.85 -19.41
C ILE A 63 -3.64 7.98 -20.35
N GLU A 64 -4.94 8.14 -20.61
CA GLU A 64 -5.51 9.15 -21.50
C GLU A 64 -5.70 10.53 -20.83
N ARG A 65 -5.36 10.63 -19.53
CA ARG A 65 -5.51 11.87 -18.73
C ARG A 65 -6.94 12.41 -18.74
N ASN A 66 -7.91 11.51 -18.59
CA ASN A 66 -9.34 11.90 -18.53
C ASN A 66 -9.65 12.60 -17.20
N PHE A 67 -9.50 13.92 -17.16
CA PHE A 67 -9.74 14.76 -15.98
C PHE A 67 -11.22 15.01 -15.65
N GLU A 68 -12.16 14.50 -16.46
CA GLU A 68 -13.58 14.45 -16.10
C GLU A 68 -13.80 13.42 -14.97
N ASN A 69 -12.95 12.40 -14.90
CA ASN A 69 -12.93 11.47 -13.77
C ASN A 69 -12.26 12.15 -12.56
N PRO A 70 -13.00 12.42 -11.46
CA PRO A 70 -12.45 13.12 -10.30
C PRO A 70 -11.26 12.37 -9.65
N LEU A 71 -11.27 11.03 -9.67
CA LEU A 71 -10.20 10.21 -9.13
C LEU A 71 -8.89 10.46 -9.89
N ILE A 72 -8.97 10.51 -11.22
CA ILE A 72 -7.84 10.77 -12.10
C ILE A 72 -7.35 12.21 -11.94
N LYS A 73 -8.27 13.18 -11.89
CA LYS A 73 -7.91 14.57 -11.64
C LYS A 73 -7.14 14.74 -10.33
N ASN A 74 -7.61 14.08 -9.26
CA ASN A 74 -7.00 14.18 -7.94
C ASN A 74 -5.59 13.58 -7.92
N ILE A 75 -5.39 12.37 -8.49
CA ILE A 75 -4.06 11.76 -8.52
C ILE A 75 -3.08 12.56 -9.39
N TYR A 76 -3.52 13.14 -10.52
CA TYR A 76 -2.68 14.01 -11.33
C TYR A 76 -2.31 15.32 -10.62
N ASN A 77 -3.19 15.87 -9.79
CA ASN A 77 -2.86 17.00 -8.93
C ASN A 77 -1.72 16.65 -7.95
N LEU A 78 -1.75 15.45 -7.35
CA LEU A 78 -0.66 14.97 -6.49
C LEU A 78 0.64 14.75 -7.28
N ILE A 79 0.56 14.09 -8.44
CA ILE A 79 1.69 13.87 -9.35
C ILE A 79 2.41 15.20 -9.64
N LYS A 80 1.66 16.21 -10.08
CA LYS A 80 2.20 17.52 -10.41
C LYS A 80 2.75 18.26 -9.18
N LYS A 81 1.99 18.26 -8.08
CA LYS A 81 2.32 19.00 -6.86
C LYS A 81 3.57 18.48 -6.15
N PHE A 82 3.78 17.17 -6.17
CA PHE A 82 4.84 16.51 -5.41
C PHE A 82 5.91 15.86 -6.29
N ASN A 83 5.89 16.14 -7.59
CA ASN A 83 6.82 15.56 -8.57
C ASN A 83 6.92 14.02 -8.45
N ILE A 84 5.74 13.38 -8.45
CA ILE A 84 5.62 11.92 -8.43
C ILE A 84 5.72 11.43 -9.89
N SER A 85 6.55 10.41 -10.14
CA SER A 85 6.62 9.82 -11.49
C SER A 85 5.35 9.03 -11.81
N GLU A 86 4.77 9.26 -12.99
CA GLU A 86 3.63 8.47 -13.48
C GLU A 86 3.94 6.96 -13.51
N LYS A 87 5.21 6.59 -13.71
CA LYS A 87 5.65 5.20 -13.66
C LYS A 87 5.33 4.52 -12.31
N ILE A 88 5.40 5.25 -11.20
CA ILE A 88 5.07 4.70 -9.87
C ILE A 88 3.60 4.32 -9.79
N ILE A 89 2.73 5.13 -10.41
CA ILE A 89 1.29 4.84 -10.50
C ILE A 89 1.05 3.64 -11.41
N LEU A 90 1.78 3.54 -12.53
CA LEU A 90 1.68 2.37 -13.43
C LEU A 90 2.17 1.09 -12.75
N ASP A 91 3.25 1.15 -11.96
CA ASP A 91 3.71 0.01 -11.16
C ASP A 91 2.64 -0.43 -10.14
N LEU A 92 1.91 0.53 -9.53
CA LEU A 92 0.77 0.22 -8.65
C LEU A 92 -0.36 -0.46 -9.43
N PHE A 93 -0.76 0.07 -10.60
CA PHE A 93 -1.76 -0.57 -11.46
C PHE A 93 -1.36 -2.01 -11.78
N ASP A 94 -0.10 -2.26 -12.17
CA ASP A 94 0.38 -3.61 -12.47
C ASP A 94 0.34 -4.54 -11.24
N GLY A 95 0.51 -4.00 -10.03
CA GLY A 95 0.36 -4.74 -8.78
C GLY A 95 -1.09 -5.17 -8.54
N ILE A 96 -2.01 -4.22 -8.56
CA ILE A 96 -3.44 -4.47 -8.33
C ILE A 96 -4.04 -5.35 -9.45
N GLU A 97 -3.62 -5.15 -10.72
CA GLU A 97 -4.07 -6.00 -11.83
C GLU A 97 -3.73 -7.47 -11.61
N SER A 98 -2.61 -7.76 -10.90
CA SER A 98 -2.25 -9.14 -10.57
C SER A 98 -3.23 -9.79 -9.58
N ASP A 99 -4.01 -9.00 -8.82
CA ASP A 99 -5.04 -9.47 -7.90
C ASP A 99 -6.40 -9.71 -8.59
N ILE A 100 -6.56 -9.25 -9.84
CA ILE A 100 -7.75 -9.43 -10.66
C ILE A 100 -7.58 -10.68 -11.54
N LYS A 101 -7.43 -11.85 -10.89
CA LYS A 101 -7.29 -13.15 -11.55
C LYS A 101 -8.16 -14.17 -10.85
N GLU A 102 -8.48 -15.27 -11.54
CA GLU A 102 -9.25 -16.38 -10.94
C GLU A 102 -8.48 -17.04 -9.78
N SER A 103 -7.17 -17.14 -9.94
CA SER A 103 -6.28 -17.64 -8.90
C SER A 103 -4.93 -16.94 -8.98
N ILE A 104 -4.32 -16.75 -7.83
CA ILE A 104 -2.99 -16.20 -7.68
C ILE A 104 -2.14 -17.24 -6.94
N GLU A 105 -1.00 -17.57 -7.48
CA GLU A 105 -0.02 -18.41 -6.80
C GLU A 105 1.39 -17.88 -7.10
N PHE A 106 2.09 -17.41 -6.04
CA PHE A 106 3.50 -17.03 -6.16
C PHE A 106 4.37 -18.23 -5.82
N LYS A 107 5.35 -18.52 -6.69
CA LYS A 107 6.27 -19.64 -6.55
C LYS A 107 7.64 -19.23 -6.02
N THR A 108 7.97 -17.95 -6.12
CA THR A 108 9.29 -17.44 -5.77
C THR A 108 9.22 -16.25 -4.83
N LYS A 109 10.24 -16.10 -3.98
CA LYS A 109 10.42 -14.90 -3.14
C LYS A 109 10.49 -13.62 -3.97
N ARG A 110 11.02 -13.71 -5.20
CA ARG A 110 11.11 -12.55 -6.11
C ARG A 110 9.73 -12.06 -6.52
N GLU A 111 8.82 -12.97 -6.87
CA GLU A 111 7.43 -12.60 -7.23
C GLU A 111 6.74 -11.93 -6.05
N LEU A 112 6.88 -12.49 -4.84
CA LEU A 112 6.33 -11.92 -3.62
C LEU A 112 6.87 -10.51 -3.35
N LEU A 113 8.18 -10.30 -3.49
CA LEU A 113 8.80 -9.00 -3.26
C LEU A 113 8.42 -7.96 -4.33
N VAL A 114 8.36 -8.37 -5.61
CA VAL A 114 7.91 -7.50 -6.71
C VAL A 114 6.46 -7.07 -6.50
N TYR A 115 5.59 -8.00 -6.14
CA TYR A 115 4.21 -7.71 -5.79
C TYR A 115 4.12 -6.73 -4.62
N SER A 116 4.81 -7.05 -3.50
CA SER A 116 4.81 -6.18 -2.31
C SER A 116 5.33 -4.77 -2.60
N TYR A 117 6.35 -4.64 -3.47
CA TYR A 117 6.79 -3.34 -3.97
C TYR A 117 5.67 -2.63 -4.73
N ARG A 118 5.04 -3.33 -5.70
CA ARG A 118 4.02 -2.75 -6.58
C ARG A 118 2.80 -2.24 -5.82
N VAL A 119 2.27 -3.02 -4.87
CA VAL A 119 1.02 -2.66 -4.16
C VAL A 119 1.23 -1.79 -2.93
N ALA A 120 2.43 -1.81 -2.31
CA ALA A 120 2.68 -1.07 -1.07
C ALA A 120 3.97 -0.24 -1.07
N GLY A 121 5.06 -0.72 -1.68
CA GLY A 121 6.29 0.06 -1.82
C GLY A 121 6.06 1.35 -2.62
N THR A 122 5.28 1.29 -3.70
CA THR A 122 4.86 2.46 -4.51
C THR A 122 4.06 3.46 -3.67
N VAL A 123 3.14 2.96 -2.83
CA VAL A 123 2.33 3.80 -1.93
C VAL A 123 3.23 4.49 -0.89
N GLY A 124 4.18 3.74 -0.30
CA GLY A 124 5.18 4.30 0.61
C GLY A 124 6.00 5.41 -0.04
N LEU A 125 6.44 5.21 -1.29
CA LEU A 125 7.20 6.20 -2.05
C LEU A 125 6.37 7.46 -2.35
N MET A 126 5.11 7.31 -2.76
CA MET A 126 4.20 8.42 -3.01
C MET A 126 3.91 9.21 -1.73
N MET A 127 3.65 8.51 -0.62
CA MET A 127 3.43 9.14 0.67
C MET A 127 4.68 9.92 1.13
N ALA A 128 5.89 9.38 0.96
CA ALA A 128 7.13 10.09 1.28
C ALA A 128 7.27 11.40 0.49
N LYS A 129 6.91 11.39 -0.80
CA LYS A 129 6.86 12.61 -1.62
C LYS A 129 5.86 13.63 -1.10
N ILE A 130 4.66 13.22 -0.69
CA ILE A 130 3.65 14.08 -0.06
C ILE A 130 4.18 14.68 1.25
N LEU A 131 4.96 13.92 2.00
CA LEU A 131 5.66 14.36 3.21
C LEU A 131 6.89 15.23 2.93
N LYS A 132 7.15 15.56 1.65
CA LYS A 132 8.29 16.38 1.20
C LYS A 132 9.65 15.79 1.56
N VAL A 133 9.76 14.47 1.43
CA VAL A 133 11.03 13.75 1.57
C VAL A 133 11.72 13.72 0.20
N ASP A 134 12.94 14.27 0.10
CA ASP A 134 13.69 14.34 -1.15
C ASP A 134 14.97 13.48 -1.15
N SER A 135 15.45 13.08 0.02
CA SER A 135 16.61 12.21 0.15
C SER A 135 16.36 10.84 -0.50
N LYS A 136 17.23 10.43 -1.41
CA LYS A 136 17.17 9.12 -2.07
C LYS A 136 17.18 7.96 -1.06
N ILE A 137 17.88 8.11 0.06
CA ILE A 137 17.97 7.11 1.10
C ILE A 137 16.62 7.03 1.82
N ALA A 138 16.02 8.17 2.19
CA ALA A 138 14.73 8.20 2.85
C ALA A 138 13.58 7.72 1.93
N LEU A 139 13.63 8.03 0.64
CA LEU A 139 12.68 7.50 -0.34
C LEU A 139 12.77 5.96 -0.46
N ARG A 140 14.00 5.40 -0.46
CA ARG A 140 14.19 3.94 -0.38
C ARG A 140 13.60 3.36 0.90
N SER A 141 13.86 4.00 2.03
CA SER A 141 13.33 3.56 3.32
C SER A 141 11.81 3.57 3.37
N ALA A 142 11.16 4.50 2.67
CA ALA A 142 9.70 4.52 2.54
C ALA A 142 9.18 3.35 1.70
N VAL A 143 9.89 2.98 0.63
CA VAL A 143 9.60 1.76 -0.15
C VAL A 143 9.75 0.52 0.72
N ASP A 144 10.87 0.42 1.46
CA ASP A 144 11.14 -0.71 2.36
C ASP A 144 10.04 -0.86 3.42
N LEU A 145 9.57 0.27 3.98
CA LEU A 145 8.46 0.27 4.94
C LEU A 145 7.17 -0.28 4.31
N GLY A 146 6.82 0.15 3.10
CA GLY A 146 5.66 -0.36 2.37
C GLY A 146 5.75 -1.87 2.14
N ILE A 147 6.91 -2.35 1.65
CA ILE A 147 7.15 -3.79 1.45
C ILE A 147 7.01 -4.56 2.76
N ALA A 148 7.62 -4.07 3.86
CA ALA A 148 7.52 -4.71 5.17
C ALA A 148 6.07 -4.83 5.65
N MET A 149 5.28 -3.77 5.50
CA MET A 149 3.86 -3.78 5.86
C MET A 149 3.08 -4.81 5.04
N GLN A 150 3.31 -4.87 3.73
CA GLN A 150 2.62 -5.82 2.86
C GLN A 150 2.98 -7.27 3.18
N LEU A 151 4.26 -7.57 3.38
CA LEU A 151 4.69 -8.92 3.80
C LEU A 151 4.06 -9.33 5.13
N THR A 152 3.89 -8.38 6.05
CA THR A 152 3.20 -8.62 7.31
C THR A 152 1.73 -8.94 7.12
N ASN A 153 1.04 -8.18 6.26
CA ASN A 153 -0.36 -8.42 5.93
C ASN A 153 -0.53 -9.81 5.31
N ILE A 154 0.31 -10.16 4.31
CA ILE A 154 0.30 -11.48 3.67
C ILE A 154 0.50 -12.61 4.69
N ALA A 155 1.44 -12.45 5.62
CA ALA A 155 1.70 -13.46 6.66
C ALA A 155 0.55 -13.58 7.67
N ARG A 156 -0.15 -12.47 7.95
CA ARG A 156 -1.32 -12.44 8.86
C ARG A 156 -2.56 -13.05 8.21
N ASP A 157 -2.81 -12.71 6.95
CA ASP A 157 -4.08 -12.95 6.28
C ASP A 157 -4.07 -14.20 5.39
N VAL A 158 -3.04 -15.06 5.53
CA VAL A 158 -2.82 -16.25 4.67
C VAL A 158 -4.04 -17.17 4.55
N VAL A 159 -4.84 -17.31 5.60
CA VAL A 159 -6.06 -18.13 5.61
C VAL A 159 -7.17 -17.45 4.82
N GLU A 160 -7.37 -16.15 5.06
CA GLU A 160 -8.38 -15.34 4.37
C GLU A 160 -8.06 -15.23 2.87
N ASP A 161 -6.81 -14.99 2.52
CA ASP A 161 -6.34 -14.91 1.13
C ASP A 161 -6.55 -16.23 0.40
N SER A 162 -6.23 -17.36 1.05
CA SER A 162 -6.50 -18.70 0.49
C SER A 162 -7.98 -18.91 0.19
N GLY A 163 -8.87 -18.43 1.05
CA GLY A 163 -10.33 -18.47 0.82
C GLY A 163 -10.78 -17.64 -0.39
N ARG A 164 -9.97 -16.71 -0.84
CA ARG A 164 -10.18 -15.88 -2.04
C ARG A 164 -9.40 -16.37 -3.27
N ASN A 165 -8.87 -17.60 -3.24
CA ASN A 165 -7.98 -18.17 -4.27
C ASN A 165 -6.68 -17.35 -4.47
N ARG A 166 -6.21 -16.68 -3.42
CA ARG A 166 -4.96 -15.92 -3.42
C ARG A 166 -3.93 -16.63 -2.57
N LYS A 167 -2.95 -17.24 -3.20
CA LYS A 167 -1.84 -17.95 -2.54
C LYS A 167 -0.55 -17.17 -2.75
N TYR A 168 -0.33 -16.15 -1.94
CA TYR A 168 0.91 -15.37 -1.95
C TYR A 168 2.06 -16.14 -1.29
N ILE A 169 1.76 -16.94 -0.27
CA ILE A 169 2.68 -17.87 0.40
C ILE A 169 1.92 -19.14 0.76
N ASP A 170 2.64 -20.24 1.02
CA ASP A 170 2.03 -21.47 1.55
C ASP A 170 1.49 -21.23 2.96
N HIS A 171 0.33 -21.84 3.26
CA HIS A 171 -0.26 -21.86 4.60
C HIS A 171 0.50 -22.84 5.49
N ASP A 172 1.76 -22.54 5.73
CA ASP A 172 2.68 -23.33 6.54
C ASP A 172 3.43 -22.40 7.50
N PHE A 173 3.55 -22.83 8.75
CA PHE A 173 4.19 -22.06 9.81
C PHE A 173 5.62 -21.64 9.45
N ILE A 174 6.38 -22.48 8.76
CA ILE A 174 7.74 -22.17 8.34
C ILE A 174 7.72 -21.01 7.34
N LYS A 175 6.82 -21.06 6.35
CA LYS A 175 6.69 -20.00 5.32
C LYS A 175 6.20 -18.68 5.91
N ILE A 176 5.24 -18.73 6.82
CA ILE A 176 4.78 -17.55 7.57
C ILE A 176 5.96 -16.91 8.34
N LYS A 177 6.71 -17.74 9.08
CA LYS A 177 7.88 -17.28 9.86
C LYS A 177 8.99 -16.72 8.96
N GLU A 178 9.29 -17.36 7.84
CA GLU A 178 10.25 -16.85 6.85
C GLU A 178 9.81 -15.49 6.29
N THR A 179 8.53 -15.33 5.95
CA THR A 179 7.97 -14.08 5.41
C THR A 179 8.05 -12.96 6.45
N LEU A 180 7.71 -13.24 7.70
CA LEU A 180 7.86 -12.29 8.81
C LEU A 180 9.32 -11.92 9.06
N GLY A 181 10.25 -12.89 8.95
CA GLY A 181 11.68 -12.61 9.04
C GLY A 181 12.18 -11.67 7.95
N ILE A 182 11.68 -11.83 6.71
CA ILE A 182 11.97 -10.91 5.61
C ILE A 182 11.37 -9.53 5.90
N ALA A 183 10.11 -9.46 6.35
CA ALA A 183 9.46 -8.21 6.71
C ALA A 183 10.28 -7.44 7.78
N GLU A 184 10.81 -8.15 8.77
CA GLU A 184 11.65 -7.54 9.82
C GLU A 184 12.93 -6.91 9.27
N LEU A 185 13.58 -7.53 8.27
CA LEU A 185 14.74 -6.95 7.61
C LEU A 185 14.39 -5.65 6.90
N PHE A 186 13.25 -5.60 6.19
CA PHE A 186 12.75 -4.39 5.55
C PHE A 186 12.35 -3.33 6.58
N TYR A 187 11.72 -3.68 7.71
CA TYR A 187 11.48 -2.75 8.81
C TYR A 187 12.78 -2.16 9.36
N LYS A 188 13.80 -2.97 9.61
CA LYS A 188 15.11 -2.50 10.07
C LYS A 188 15.76 -1.54 9.06
N SER A 189 15.68 -1.86 7.77
CA SER A 189 16.18 -1.00 6.69
C SER A 189 15.44 0.34 6.64
N SER A 190 14.12 0.33 6.76
CA SER A 190 13.29 1.54 6.68
C SER A 190 13.59 2.57 7.78
N PHE A 191 14.14 2.12 8.92
CA PHE A 191 14.42 3.01 10.06
C PHE A 191 15.72 3.79 9.96
N LYS A 192 16.64 3.38 9.08
CA LYS A 192 17.97 4.02 8.96
C LYS A 192 17.87 5.50 8.63
N SER A 193 16.83 5.92 7.94
CA SER A 193 16.65 7.30 7.48
C SER A 193 15.46 8.04 8.10
N ILE A 194 14.89 7.53 9.19
CA ILE A 194 13.77 8.23 9.86
C ILE A 194 14.12 9.66 10.27
N LYS A 195 15.40 9.93 10.53
CA LYS A 195 15.91 11.26 10.89
C LYS A 195 15.81 12.27 9.74
N GLU A 196 15.70 11.81 8.50
CA GLU A 196 15.58 12.66 7.30
C GLU A 196 14.14 13.11 7.03
N ILE A 197 13.16 12.49 7.71
CA ILE A 197 11.75 12.89 7.62
C ILE A 197 11.52 14.13 8.48
N PRO A 198 10.76 15.14 8.00
CA PRO A 198 10.41 16.30 8.81
C PRO A 198 9.83 15.90 10.18
N LEU A 199 10.30 16.54 11.25
CA LEU A 199 10.03 16.13 12.63
C LEU A 199 8.54 15.94 12.92
N ILE A 200 7.72 16.85 12.42
CA ILE A 200 6.26 16.83 12.59
C ILE A 200 5.61 15.57 11.99
N ASN A 201 6.22 14.99 10.95
CA ASN A 201 5.71 13.82 10.25
C ASN A 201 6.26 12.51 10.82
N ARG A 202 7.39 12.55 11.57
CA ARG A 202 8.01 11.34 12.15
C ARG A 202 7.08 10.64 13.11
N PHE A 203 6.37 11.40 13.93
CA PHE A 203 5.48 10.83 14.94
C PHE A 203 4.36 10.01 14.30
N ALA A 204 3.73 10.51 13.25
CA ALA A 204 2.70 9.78 12.50
C ALA A 204 3.21 8.43 11.94
N ILE A 205 4.44 8.42 11.41
CA ILE A 205 5.08 7.20 10.87
C ILE A 205 5.43 6.22 11.99
N LEU A 206 5.93 6.73 13.14
CA LEU A 206 6.24 5.89 14.30
C LEU A 206 4.99 5.25 14.90
N VAL A 207 3.87 5.98 14.96
CA VAL A 207 2.57 5.49 15.42
C VAL A 207 2.06 4.40 14.47
N ALA A 208 2.08 4.64 13.16
CA ALA A 208 1.68 3.66 12.16
C ALA A 208 2.50 2.37 12.27
N ARG A 209 3.83 2.49 12.40
CA ARG A 209 4.70 1.33 12.64
C ARG A 209 4.36 0.58 13.91
N ARG A 210 4.16 1.28 15.02
CA ARG A 210 3.89 0.64 16.33
C ARG A 210 2.60 -0.19 16.25
N ALA A 211 1.57 0.33 15.59
CA ALA A 211 0.32 -0.37 15.36
C ALA A 211 0.54 -1.68 14.59
N VAL A 212 1.38 -1.68 13.55
CA VAL A 212 1.71 -2.88 12.76
C VAL A 212 2.59 -3.84 13.56
N SER A 213 3.62 -3.37 14.28
CA SER A 213 4.47 -4.23 15.13
C SER A 213 3.68 -4.93 16.24
N TYR A 214 2.63 -4.29 16.77
CA TYR A 214 1.79 -4.91 17.80
C TYR A 214 0.98 -6.08 17.23
N THR A 215 0.52 -5.99 15.99
CA THR A 215 -0.15 -7.09 15.28
C THR A 215 0.78 -8.31 15.11
N HIS A 216 2.09 -8.12 14.94
CA HIS A 216 3.07 -9.19 14.88
C HIS A 216 3.17 -10.02 16.17
N LEU A 217 3.04 -9.35 17.33
CA LEU A 217 3.14 -10.00 18.65
C LEU A 217 1.84 -10.71 19.06
N THR A 218 0.72 -10.36 18.42
CA THR A 218 -0.63 -10.86 18.74
C THR A 218 -1.20 -11.80 17.70
N LEU A 219 -0.41 -12.23 16.70
CA LEU A 219 -0.82 -13.30 15.79
C LEU A 219 -1.19 -14.52 16.64
N PRO A 220 -2.46 -15.01 16.58
CA PRO A 220 -2.84 -16.16 17.36
C PRO A 220 -2.02 -17.36 16.88
N THR A 221 -1.17 -17.89 17.77
CA THR A 221 -0.60 -19.23 17.66
C THR A 221 -1.70 -20.27 17.88
N LYS A 222 -2.77 -20.18 17.08
CA LYS A 222 -3.78 -21.22 17.03
C LYS A 222 -3.36 -22.21 15.96
N ALA A 223 -2.73 -23.26 16.46
CA ALA A 223 -2.61 -24.54 15.76
C ALA A 223 -3.99 -25.09 15.39
#